data_17630c3c4f5c76e6b326e80f54e86948
#
_entry.id   17630c3c4f5c76e6b326e80f54e86948
#
_cell.length_a   1.000
_cell.length_b   1.000
_cell.length_c   1.000
_cell.angle_alpha   90.00
_cell.angle_beta   90.00
_cell.angle_gamma   90.00
#
_symmetry.space_group_name_H-M   'P 1'
#
loop_
_entity.id
_entity.type
_entity.pdbx_description
1 polymer ?
#
loop_
_entity_poly.entity_id
_entity_poly.type
_entity_poly.pdbx_seq_one_letter_code
_entity_poly.pdbx_strand_id
1 'polypeptide(L)'
;MLIEKCLTNFKEINQALTIQNNVEVYSSIEIIYPDSFYNYDDKYINSKVKKEICNDEELKDKITKLSSKIYRHLGLSSIARIDYLYDFDTNKIYFSEVNTIPGSLSIRLFENNNIMFDELLDNEIQKALSTNFQKKNNIRTLENKIMSKVFNMNKK
;
A
#
# COMPACT_ATOMS: atom_id res chain seq x y z
N MET A 1 3.30 10.09 -24.15
CA MET A 1 3.81 8.72 -24.42
C MET A 1 4.83 8.39 -23.33
N LEU A 2 4.65 7.29 -22.60
CA LEU A 2 5.63 6.79 -21.62
C LEU A 2 6.54 5.78 -22.31
N ILE A 3 7.85 5.89 -22.10
CA ILE A 3 8.85 4.94 -22.63
C ILE A 3 9.70 4.48 -21.46
N GLU A 4 9.72 3.19 -21.20
CA GLU A 4 10.43 2.57 -20.10
C GLU A 4 11.33 1.45 -20.61
N LYS A 5 12.34 1.07 -19.79
CA LYS A 5 13.18 -0.10 -20.09
C LYS A 5 12.32 -1.36 -19.95
N CYS A 6 12.26 -2.16 -21.00
CA CYS A 6 11.58 -3.45 -20.96
C CYS A 6 12.40 -4.46 -20.13
N LEU A 7 11.78 -5.14 -19.18
CA LEU A 7 12.31 -6.31 -18.51
C LEU A 7 11.78 -7.55 -19.23
N THR A 8 12.64 -8.46 -19.63
CA THR A 8 12.26 -9.65 -20.40
C THR A 8 12.20 -10.93 -19.57
N ASN A 9 12.92 -10.98 -18.44
CA ASN A 9 12.99 -12.11 -17.55
C ASN A 9 12.71 -11.68 -16.11
N PHE A 10 11.43 -11.52 -15.76
CA PHE A 10 11.04 -11.01 -14.46
C PHE A 10 9.88 -11.79 -13.83
N LYS A 11 9.75 -11.65 -12.52
CA LYS A 11 8.55 -12.01 -11.76
C LYS A 11 7.95 -10.75 -11.16
N GLU A 12 6.63 -10.74 -11.04
CA GLU A 12 5.96 -9.74 -10.21
C GLU A 12 5.95 -10.25 -8.76
N ILE A 13 6.22 -9.36 -7.81
CA ILE A 13 6.19 -9.65 -6.38
C ILE A 13 5.27 -8.67 -5.71
N ASN A 14 4.29 -9.18 -4.97
CA ASN A 14 3.28 -8.38 -4.30
C ASN A 14 3.33 -8.60 -2.79
N GLN A 15 3.32 -7.52 -2.01
CA GLN A 15 3.15 -7.56 -0.56
C GLN A 15 2.18 -6.49 -0.13
N ALA A 16 1.17 -6.87 0.65
CA ALA A 16 0.28 -5.93 1.31
C ALA A 16 0.73 -5.68 2.75
N LEU A 17 0.43 -4.50 3.25
CA LEU A 17 0.66 -4.14 4.64
C LEU A 17 -0.36 -3.11 5.12
N THR A 18 -0.52 -3.04 6.43
CA THR A 18 -1.34 -2.04 7.13
C THR A 18 -0.71 -1.71 8.47
N ILE A 19 -1.31 -0.79 9.23
CA ILE A 19 -0.96 -0.51 10.63
C ILE A 19 -2.07 -1.03 11.52
N GLN A 20 -1.71 -1.80 12.55
CA GLN A 20 -2.60 -2.24 13.61
C GLN A 20 -1.96 -1.90 14.95
N ASN A 21 -2.67 -1.18 15.82
CA ASN A 21 -2.16 -0.73 17.12
C ASN A 21 -0.78 -0.04 17.04
N ASN A 22 -0.58 0.83 16.04
CA ASN A 22 0.67 1.52 15.75
C ASN A 22 1.85 0.61 15.33
N VAL A 23 1.57 -0.64 14.99
CA VAL A 23 2.56 -1.60 14.48
C VAL A 23 2.25 -1.93 13.03
N GLU A 24 3.27 -1.99 12.21
CA GLU A 24 3.11 -2.46 10.83
C GLU A 24 2.84 -3.96 10.82
N VAL A 25 1.77 -4.34 10.13
CA VAL A 25 1.34 -5.71 9.95
C VAL A 25 1.45 -6.05 8.48
N TYR A 26 2.18 -7.10 8.16
CA TYR A 26 2.51 -7.50 6.80
C TYR A 26 1.74 -8.75 6.39
N SER A 27 1.33 -8.78 5.14
CA SER A 27 0.82 -9.99 4.50
C SER A 27 1.97 -10.94 4.11
N SER A 28 1.62 -12.15 3.73
CA SER A 28 2.53 -13.00 2.94
C SER A 28 2.91 -12.32 1.63
N ILE A 29 4.07 -12.69 1.10
CA ILE A 29 4.56 -12.20 -0.19
C ILE A 29 4.12 -13.18 -1.29
N GLU A 30 3.43 -12.67 -2.30
CA GLU A 30 3.04 -13.43 -3.48
C GLU A 30 4.04 -13.20 -4.62
N ILE A 31 4.47 -14.29 -5.25
CA ILE A 31 5.25 -14.27 -6.48
C ILE A 31 4.36 -14.69 -7.63
N ILE A 32 4.29 -13.85 -8.65
CA ILE A 32 3.50 -14.06 -9.85
C ILE A 32 4.45 -14.28 -11.02
N TYR A 33 4.26 -15.39 -11.73
CA TYR A 33 5.03 -15.77 -12.90
C TYR A 33 4.25 -15.35 -14.16
N PRO A 34 4.60 -14.25 -14.83
CA PRO A 34 3.92 -13.88 -16.05
C PRO A 34 4.24 -14.87 -17.15
N ASP A 35 3.22 -15.45 -17.79
CA ASP A 35 3.39 -16.11 -19.08
C ASP A 35 3.62 -15.03 -20.13
N SER A 36 4.72 -15.05 -20.84
CA SER A 36 5.21 -14.17 -21.89
C SER A 36 4.22 -13.08 -22.36
N PHE A 37 4.54 -11.81 -22.17
CA PHE A 37 3.73 -10.63 -22.50
C PHE A 37 2.37 -10.57 -21.79
N TYR A 38 2.41 -9.98 -20.61
CA TYR A 38 1.26 -9.72 -19.76
C TYR A 38 0.31 -8.70 -20.43
N ASN A 39 -0.71 -9.21 -21.11
CA ASN A 39 -1.82 -8.39 -21.59
C ASN A 39 -2.83 -8.17 -20.45
N TYR A 40 -3.55 -7.05 -20.49
CA TYR A 40 -4.61 -6.71 -19.53
C TYR A 40 -5.65 -7.83 -19.36
N ASP A 41 -5.93 -8.56 -20.43
CA ASP A 41 -6.85 -9.68 -20.43
C ASP A 41 -6.35 -10.88 -19.61
N ASP A 42 -5.04 -11.07 -19.48
CA ASP A 42 -4.45 -12.15 -18.69
C ASP A 42 -4.53 -11.85 -17.18
N LYS A 43 -4.53 -10.58 -16.80
CA LYS A 43 -4.68 -10.16 -15.37
C LYS A 43 -6.06 -10.46 -14.80
N TYR A 44 -7.12 -10.42 -15.60
CA TYR A 44 -8.50 -10.42 -15.10
C TYR A 44 -9.38 -11.55 -15.66
N ILE A 45 -9.03 -12.15 -16.77
CA ILE A 45 -9.90 -13.12 -17.48
C ILE A 45 -9.29 -14.54 -17.51
N ASN A 46 -7.97 -14.66 -17.64
CA ASN A 46 -7.31 -15.97 -17.76
C ASN A 46 -6.61 -16.35 -16.46
N SER A 47 -7.21 -17.29 -15.70
CA SER A 47 -6.71 -17.83 -14.43
C SER A 47 -5.46 -18.74 -14.56
N LYS A 48 -4.68 -18.62 -15.63
CA LYS A 48 -3.51 -19.49 -15.90
C LYS A 48 -2.19 -18.95 -15.32
N VAL A 49 -2.19 -17.77 -14.74
CA VAL A 49 -0.98 -17.19 -14.16
C VAL A 49 -0.61 -17.94 -12.89
N LYS A 50 0.57 -18.55 -12.88
CA LYS A 50 1.09 -19.25 -11.70
C LYS A 50 1.38 -18.23 -10.59
N LYS A 51 0.80 -18.44 -9.43
CA LYS A 51 0.99 -17.63 -8.22
C LYS A 51 1.46 -18.53 -7.09
N GLU A 52 2.49 -18.10 -6.39
CA GLU A 52 3.08 -18.84 -5.27
C GLU A 52 3.35 -17.90 -4.10
N ILE A 53 3.28 -18.44 -2.88
CA ILE A 53 3.77 -17.72 -1.70
C ILE A 53 5.28 -17.86 -1.66
N CYS A 54 5.97 -16.74 -1.43
CA CYS A 54 7.42 -16.71 -1.31
C CYS A 54 7.87 -17.50 -0.08
N ASN A 55 8.79 -18.44 -0.25
CA ASN A 55 9.42 -19.22 0.82
C ASN A 55 10.91 -18.87 1.01
N ASP A 56 11.46 -17.98 0.20
CA ASP A 56 12.82 -17.50 0.30
C ASP A 56 12.92 -16.42 1.39
N GLU A 57 13.51 -16.73 2.52
CA GLU A 57 13.60 -15.83 3.67
C GLU A 57 14.45 -14.59 3.40
N GLU A 58 15.49 -14.69 2.57
CA GLU A 58 16.31 -13.52 2.20
C GLU A 58 15.51 -12.53 1.34
N LEU A 59 14.76 -13.06 0.38
CA LEU A 59 13.89 -12.24 -0.47
C LEU A 59 12.74 -11.63 0.33
N LYS A 60 12.12 -12.39 1.24
CA LYS A 60 11.09 -11.89 2.16
C LYS A 60 11.60 -10.71 2.98
N ASP A 61 12.76 -10.84 3.59
CA ASP A 61 13.35 -9.79 4.43
C ASP A 61 13.62 -8.52 3.60
N LYS A 62 14.19 -8.68 2.39
CA LYS A 62 14.43 -7.56 1.47
C LYS A 62 13.14 -6.84 1.09
N ILE A 63 12.11 -7.59 0.66
CA ILE A 63 10.82 -7.03 0.23
C ILE A 63 10.13 -6.33 1.40
N THR A 64 10.08 -6.96 2.57
CA THR A 64 9.45 -6.39 3.77
C THR A 64 10.11 -5.08 4.20
N LYS A 65 11.44 -5.02 4.18
CA LYS A 65 12.18 -3.77 4.47
C LYS A 65 11.90 -2.67 3.46
N LEU A 66 11.82 -3.00 2.17
CA LEU A 66 11.47 -2.05 1.13
C LEU A 66 10.03 -1.56 1.28
N SER A 67 9.08 -2.49 1.53
CA SER A 67 7.67 -2.18 1.72
C SER A 67 7.46 -1.26 2.91
N SER A 68 8.09 -1.54 4.06
CA SER A 68 8.06 -0.65 5.23
C SER A 68 8.56 0.75 4.90
N LYS A 69 9.71 0.84 4.23
CA LYS A 69 10.30 2.13 3.85
C LYS A 69 9.37 2.94 2.94
N ILE A 70 8.81 2.32 1.91
CA ILE A 70 7.90 2.97 0.95
C ILE A 70 6.62 3.41 1.67
N TYR A 71 6.02 2.51 2.46
CA TYR A 71 4.78 2.75 3.18
C TYR A 71 4.88 3.96 4.12
N ARG A 72 5.96 4.03 4.90
CA ARG A 72 6.24 5.16 5.79
C ARG A 72 6.54 6.44 5.03
N HIS A 73 7.34 6.36 3.98
CA HIS A 73 7.71 7.54 3.18
C HIS A 73 6.49 8.19 2.52
N LEU A 74 5.52 7.39 2.10
CA LEU A 74 4.26 7.86 1.52
C LEU A 74 3.22 8.27 2.58
N GLY A 75 3.51 8.10 3.88
CA GLY A 75 2.59 8.43 4.96
C GLY A 75 1.30 7.59 4.94
N LEU A 76 1.39 6.35 4.46
CA LEU A 76 0.24 5.46 4.41
C LEU A 76 -0.11 4.97 5.81
N SER A 77 -1.40 4.72 6.04
CA SER A 77 -1.91 4.27 7.36
C SER A 77 -2.98 3.18 7.26
N SER A 78 -3.46 2.91 6.06
CA SER A 78 -4.47 1.89 5.77
C SER A 78 -3.88 0.80 4.90
N ILE A 79 -4.67 -0.23 4.58
CA ILE A 79 -4.22 -1.32 3.72
C ILE A 79 -3.69 -0.77 2.40
N ALA A 80 -2.48 -1.16 2.07
CA ALA A 80 -1.90 -0.90 0.75
C ALA A 80 -1.14 -2.14 0.28
N ARG A 81 -1.13 -2.38 -1.03
CA ARG A 81 -0.29 -3.40 -1.67
C ARG A 81 0.79 -2.70 -2.47
N ILE A 82 2.00 -3.14 -2.27
CA ILE A 82 3.16 -2.67 -2.99
C ILE A 82 3.61 -3.77 -3.94
N ASP A 83 3.73 -3.40 -5.20
CA ASP A 83 4.03 -4.30 -6.29
C ASP A 83 5.44 -4.02 -6.80
N TYR A 84 6.22 -5.08 -7.02
CA TYR A 84 7.60 -5.04 -7.45
C TYR A 84 7.80 -5.92 -8.67
N LEU A 85 8.84 -5.60 -9.45
CA LEU A 85 9.38 -6.47 -10.48
C LEU A 85 10.76 -6.97 -10.03
N TYR A 86 10.93 -8.28 -9.99
CA TYR A 86 12.22 -8.92 -9.72
C TYR A 86 12.83 -9.39 -11.03
N ASP A 87 13.92 -8.78 -11.41
CA ASP A 87 14.67 -9.10 -12.63
C ASP A 87 15.69 -10.20 -12.34
N PHE A 88 15.51 -11.36 -12.97
CA PHE A 88 16.38 -12.53 -12.79
C PHE A 88 17.76 -12.35 -13.39
N ASP A 89 17.89 -11.54 -14.45
CA ASP A 89 19.16 -11.37 -15.15
C ASP A 89 20.14 -10.54 -14.31
N THR A 90 19.61 -9.61 -13.54
CA THR A 90 20.40 -8.70 -12.72
C THR A 90 20.24 -8.88 -11.21
N ASN A 91 19.36 -9.77 -10.76
CA ASN A 91 18.99 -9.96 -9.35
C ASN A 91 18.53 -8.66 -8.66
N LYS A 92 17.87 -7.77 -9.42
CA LYS A 92 17.40 -6.49 -8.90
C LYS A 92 15.92 -6.48 -8.67
N ILE A 93 15.52 -5.77 -7.62
CA ILE A 93 14.12 -5.49 -7.30
C ILE A 93 13.83 -4.06 -7.73
N TYR A 94 12.82 -3.91 -8.58
CA TYR A 94 12.32 -2.61 -9.01
C TYR A 94 10.96 -2.37 -8.39
N PHE A 95 10.76 -1.20 -7.83
CA PHE A 95 9.44 -0.73 -7.40
C PHE A 95 8.58 -0.50 -8.65
N SER A 96 7.36 -1.03 -8.65
CA SER A 96 6.40 -0.85 -9.74
C SER A 96 5.30 0.15 -9.33
N GLU A 97 4.44 -0.21 -8.40
CA GLU A 97 3.32 0.64 -7.99
C GLU A 97 2.89 0.43 -6.54
N VAL A 98 2.10 1.36 -6.03
CA VAL A 98 1.37 1.23 -4.75
C VAL A 98 -0.13 1.29 -5.01
N ASN A 99 -0.83 0.25 -4.58
CA ASN A 99 -2.27 0.16 -4.61
C ASN A 99 -2.84 0.44 -3.22
N THR A 100 -3.43 1.62 -3.01
CA THR A 100 -4.01 2.02 -1.71
C THR A 100 -5.40 1.44 -1.46
N ILE A 101 -6.02 0.82 -2.46
CA ILE A 101 -7.24 0.03 -2.35
C ILE A 101 -7.03 -1.21 -3.23
N PRO A 102 -6.22 -2.19 -2.75
CA PRO A 102 -5.90 -3.36 -3.56
C PRO A 102 -7.14 -4.25 -3.77
N GLY A 103 -7.16 -4.98 -4.88
CA GLY A 103 -8.24 -5.91 -5.18
C GLY A 103 -8.49 -6.88 -4.03
N SER A 104 -9.76 -7.04 -3.64
CA SER A 104 -10.20 -7.83 -2.47
C SER A 104 -9.40 -7.50 -1.19
N LEU A 105 -8.93 -6.27 -1.03
CA LEU A 105 -8.08 -5.80 0.08
C LEU A 105 -6.86 -6.69 0.35
N SER A 106 -6.42 -7.48 -0.64
CA SER A 106 -5.35 -8.48 -0.50
C SER A 106 -5.59 -9.50 0.63
N ILE A 107 -6.86 -9.78 0.96
CA ILE A 107 -7.26 -10.61 2.10
C ILE A 107 -6.54 -11.95 2.09
N ARG A 108 -6.52 -12.66 0.95
CA ARG A 108 -5.87 -13.96 0.82
C ARG A 108 -4.40 -13.94 1.27
N LEU A 109 -3.69 -12.83 1.02
CA LEU A 109 -2.29 -12.70 1.42
C LEU A 109 -2.15 -12.49 2.93
N PHE A 110 -3.09 -11.80 3.55
CA PHE A 110 -3.12 -11.64 5.01
C PHE A 110 -3.52 -12.94 5.71
N GLU A 111 -4.52 -13.67 5.20
CA GLU A 111 -4.93 -14.97 5.72
C GLU A 111 -3.79 -16.01 5.67
N ASN A 112 -2.98 -16.02 4.62
CA ASN A 112 -1.78 -16.84 4.55
C ASN A 112 -0.75 -16.52 5.65
N ASN A 113 -0.86 -15.36 6.27
CA ASN A 113 -0.04 -14.94 7.42
C ASN A 113 -0.85 -14.95 8.74
N ASN A 114 -1.91 -15.75 8.80
CA ASN A 114 -2.81 -15.94 9.95
C ASN A 114 -3.51 -14.67 10.44
N ILE A 115 -3.73 -13.70 9.55
CA ILE A 115 -4.51 -12.49 9.85
C ILE A 115 -5.86 -12.65 9.18
N MET A 116 -6.89 -12.82 9.99
CA MET A 116 -8.24 -13.10 9.49
C MET A 116 -8.92 -11.86 8.94
N PHE A 117 -9.85 -12.07 8.01
CA PHE A 117 -10.56 -10.98 7.33
C PHE A 117 -11.31 -10.05 8.28
N ASP A 118 -12.04 -10.61 9.23
CA ASP A 118 -12.81 -9.88 10.24
C ASP A 118 -11.91 -8.99 11.09
N GLU A 119 -10.77 -9.51 11.56
CA GLU A 119 -9.76 -8.76 12.31
C GLU A 119 -9.19 -7.60 11.46
N LEU A 120 -8.84 -7.88 10.22
CA LEU A 120 -8.31 -6.87 9.30
C LEU A 120 -9.32 -5.75 9.05
N LEU A 121 -10.57 -6.10 8.78
CA LEU A 121 -11.65 -5.16 8.50
C LEU A 121 -12.00 -4.32 9.73
N ASP A 122 -12.12 -4.93 10.90
CA ASP A 122 -12.41 -4.22 12.15
C ASP A 122 -11.32 -3.19 12.45
N ASN A 123 -10.06 -3.55 12.30
CA ASN A 123 -8.93 -2.63 12.44
C ASN A 123 -9.04 -1.42 11.50
N GLU A 124 -9.39 -1.61 10.23
CA GLU A 124 -9.56 -0.52 9.27
C GLU A 124 -10.74 0.40 9.64
N ILE A 125 -11.84 -0.18 10.09
CA ILE A 125 -13.03 0.58 10.57
C ILE A 125 -12.65 1.41 11.80
N GLN A 126 -12.01 0.84 12.81
CA GLN A 126 -11.59 1.54 14.03
C GLN A 126 -10.63 2.70 13.71
N LYS A 127 -9.69 2.51 12.81
CA LYS A 127 -8.80 3.59 12.34
C LYS A 127 -9.59 4.73 11.68
N ALA A 128 -10.53 4.39 10.81
CA ALA A 128 -11.35 5.39 10.13
C ALA A 128 -12.17 6.21 11.12
N LEU A 129 -12.79 5.56 12.11
CA LEU A 129 -13.57 6.21 13.16
C LEU A 129 -12.69 7.14 14.02
N SER A 130 -11.54 6.66 14.48
CA SER A 130 -10.60 7.44 15.30
C SER A 130 -10.06 8.67 14.54
N THR A 131 -9.69 8.49 13.28
CA THR A 131 -9.21 9.59 12.43
C THR A 131 -10.29 10.64 12.18
N ASN A 132 -11.55 10.21 11.97
CA ASN A 132 -12.67 11.13 11.78
C ASN A 132 -12.96 11.92 13.07
N PHE A 133 -12.90 11.26 14.23
CA PHE A 133 -13.05 11.92 15.53
C PHE A 133 -11.97 12.99 15.74
N GLN A 134 -10.71 12.70 15.46
CA GLN A 134 -9.61 13.67 15.56
C GLN A 134 -9.79 14.83 14.59
N LYS A 135 -10.20 14.58 13.33
CA LYS A 135 -10.45 15.62 12.33
C LYS A 135 -11.59 16.56 12.75
N LYS A 136 -12.65 16.04 13.37
CA LYS A 136 -13.77 16.86 13.86
C LYS A 136 -13.37 17.76 15.04
N ASN A 137 -12.46 17.30 15.89
CA ASN A 137 -12.01 18.02 17.07
C ASN A 137 -10.87 19.00 16.77
N ASN A 138 -10.26 18.96 15.60
CA ASN A 138 -9.27 19.93 15.19
C ASN A 138 -9.94 21.27 14.86
N ILE A 139 -9.52 22.34 15.55
CA ILE A 139 -9.96 23.70 15.28
C ILE A 139 -9.46 24.10 13.90
N ARG A 140 -10.36 24.14 12.92
CA ARG A 140 -10.04 24.50 11.53
C ARG A 140 -10.11 26.01 11.25
N THR A 141 -10.65 26.80 12.18
CA THR A 141 -10.78 28.24 12.08
C THR A 141 -9.92 28.90 13.13
N LEU A 142 -8.82 29.53 12.70
CA LEU A 142 -8.20 30.59 13.51
C LEU A 142 -9.16 31.78 13.49
N GLU A 143 -9.84 32.05 14.61
CA GLU A 143 -10.47 33.36 14.82
C GLU A 143 -9.37 34.40 14.80
N ASN A 144 -9.18 35.04 13.67
CA ASN A 144 -8.17 36.07 13.50
C ASN A 144 -8.69 37.37 14.13
N LYS A 145 -8.59 37.45 15.47
CA LYS A 145 -8.95 38.68 16.25
C LYS A 145 -8.15 39.92 15.81
N ILE A 146 -7.10 39.75 15.02
CA ILE A 146 -6.29 40.82 14.49
C ILE A 146 -7.05 41.57 13.39
N MET A 147 -7.71 40.85 12.48
CA MET A 147 -8.49 41.49 11.41
C MET A 147 -9.71 42.25 11.94
N SER A 148 -10.39 41.76 12.97
CA SER A 148 -11.51 42.48 13.60
C SER A 148 -11.08 43.77 14.28
N LYS A 149 -9.87 43.83 14.85
CA LYS A 149 -9.32 45.07 15.42
C LYS A 149 -8.98 46.09 14.35
N VAL A 150 -8.38 45.70 13.23
CA VAL A 150 -8.05 46.60 12.12
C VAL A 150 -9.29 47.18 11.48
N PHE A 151 -10.36 46.40 11.29
CA PHE A 151 -11.64 46.89 10.74
C PHE A 151 -12.35 47.87 11.66
N ASN A 152 -12.20 47.73 12.96
CA ASN A 152 -12.81 48.66 13.94
C ASN A 152 -11.98 49.96 14.16
N MET A 153 -10.70 49.98 13.77
CA MET A 153 -9.88 51.20 13.82
C MET A 153 -10.14 52.15 12.65
N ASN A 154 -10.66 51.68 11.54
CA ASN A 154 -10.97 52.47 10.33
C ASN A 154 -12.41 53.03 10.31
N LYS A 155 -13.17 52.88 11.42
CA LYS A 155 -14.54 53.44 11.58
C LYS A 155 -14.63 54.61 12.59
N LYS A 156 -13.52 55.28 12.86
CA LYS A 156 -13.54 56.54 13.65
C LYS A 156 -13.11 57.70 12.77
#